data_00cd78e1488470386db8d6075a192794
#
_entry.id   00cd78e1488470386db8d6075a192794
#
_cell.length_a   1.000
_cell.length_b   1.000
_cell.length_c   1.000
_cell.angle_alpha   90.00
_cell.angle_beta   90.00
_cell.angle_gamma   90.00
#
_symmetry.space_group_name_H-M   'P 1'
#
loop_
_entity.id
_entity.type
_entity.pdbx_description
1 polymer ?
#
loop_
_entity_poly.entity_id
_entity_poly.type
_entity_poly.pdbx_seq_one_letter_code
_entity_poly.pdbx_strand_id
1 'polypeptide(L)'
;MVSAPASPRIGVGTWAWGNQLLWGYDPAQDGALRQCFHRAVALGLHFFDTADSYGTGRFNGRSETLLGQFCSELAPADRQALTLATKLAPFPWRLGRQGFRSAFAASHQRLKGHLDLVQLHWS
;
A
#
# COMPACT_ATOMS: atom_id res chain seq x y z
N MET A 1 31.84 -7.66 3.10
CA MET A 1 30.95 -6.49 3.36
C MET A 1 29.68 -6.66 2.54
N VAL A 2 28.56 -6.75 3.20
CA VAL A 2 27.25 -6.70 2.51
C VAL A 2 27.00 -5.24 2.18
N SER A 3 26.95 -4.88 0.89
CA SER A 3 26.55 -3.54 0.49
C SER A 3 25.08 -3.36 0.87
N ALA A 4 24.74 -2.19 1.43
CA ALA A 4 23.34 -1.84 1.65
C ALA A 4 22.59 -1.99 0.30
N PRO A 5 21.37 -2.53 0.32
CA PRO A 5 20.58 -2.59 -0.91
C PRO A 5 20.47 -1.18 -1.48
N ALA A 6 20.71 -1.06 -2.80
CA ALA A 6 20.56 0.22 -3.47
C ALA A 6 19.13 0.71 -3.26
N SER A 7 18.98 1.98 -2.85
CA SER A 7 17.66 2.59 -2.71
C SER A 7 16.91 2.47 -4.04
N PRO A 8 15.62 2.11 -4.01
CA PRO A 8 14.84 2.01 -5.24
C PRO A 8 14.80 3.38 -5.95
N ARG A 9 15.03 3.37 -7.25
CA ARG A 9 15.02 4.60 -8.06
C ARG A 9 13.61 4.99 -8.50
N ILE A 10 12.70 4.02 -8.54
CA ILE A 10 11.31 4.21 -9.00
C ILE A 10 10.41 3.48 -8.02
N GLY A 11 9.37 4.17 -7.56
CA GLY A 11 8.29 3.61 -6.79
C GLY A 11 7.01 3.48 -7.61
N VAL A 12 6.17 2.53 -7.25
CA VAL A 12 4.85 2.32 -7.84
C VAL A 12 3.80 2.93 -6.92
N GLY A 13 3.11 3.96 -7.38
CA GLY A 13 1.98 4.56 -6.68
C GLY A 13 0.70 3.78 -6.94
N THR A 14 -0.13 3.65 -5.92
CA THR A 14 -1.38 2.88 -5.99
C THR A 14 -2.64 3.72 -5.72
N TRP A 15 -2.54 5.01 -5.91
CA TRP A 15 -3.67 5.94 -5.67
C TRP A 15 -4.92 5.58 -6.45
N ALA A 16 -4.77 5.07 -7.67
CA ALA A 16 -5.90 4.68 -8.51
C ALA A 16 -6.63 3.41 -8.00
N TRP A 17 -5.97 2.60 -7.17
CA TRP A 17 -6.52 1.32 -6.73
C TRP A 17 -7.63 1.54 -5.69
N GLY A 18 -8.84 1.17 -6.04
CA GLY A 18 -10.02 1.41 -5.23
C GLY A 18 -10.66 2.78 -5.43
N ASN A 19 -10.10 3.65 -6.27
CA ASN A 19 -10.65 4.97 -6.53
C ASN A 19 -11.65 4.94 -7.68
N GLN A 20 -12.91 4.79 -7.32
CA GLN A 20 -14.02 4.73 -8.28
C GLN A 20 -14.31 6.09 -8.89
N LEU A 21 -14.20 7.16 -8.10
CA LEU A 21 -14.66 8.48 -8.48
C LEU A 21 -13.79 9.13 -9.56
N LEU A 22 -12.46 9.06 -9.42
CA LEU A 22 -11.51 9.69 -10.34
C LEU A 22 -10.98 8.73 -11.40
N TRP A 23 -10.88 7.46 -11.08
CA TRP A 23 -10.20 6.47 -11.91
C TRP A 23 -11.12 5.36 -12.40
N GLY A 24 -12.41 5.41 -12.05
CA GLY A 24 -13.38 4.42 -12.51
C GLY A 24 -13.10 3.00 -12.00
N TYR A 25 -12.51 2.88 -10.82
CA TYR A 25 -12.22 1.56 -10.27
C TYR A 25 -13.47 0.70 -10.14
N ASP A 26 -13.32 -0.56 -10.53
CA ASP A 26 -14.32 -1.61 -10.37
C ASP A 26 -13.64 -2.86 -9.83
N PRO A 27 -14.22 -3.59 -8.86
CA PRO A 27 -13.65 -4.84 -8.35
C PRO A 27 -13.34 -5.89 -9.42
N ALA A 28 -14.01 -5.84 -10.56
CA ALA A 28 -13.69 -6.71 -11.71
C ALA A 28 -12.26 -6.47 -12.23
N GLN A 29 -11.64 -5.34 -11.91
CA GLN A 29 -10.26 -5.01 -12.30
C GLN A 29 -9.21 -5.61 -11.35
N ASP A 30 -9.60 -6.17 -10.21
CA ASP A 30 -8.66 -6.67 -9.19
C ASP A 30 -7.71 -7.73 -9.76
N GLY A 31 -8.19 -8.59 -10.66
CA GLY A 31 -7.37 -9.58 -11.34
C GLY A 31 -6.28 -8.95 -12.22
N ALA A 32 -6.60 -7.88 -12.93
CA ALA A 32 -5.64 -7.14 -13.75
C ALA A 32 -4.62 -6.39 -12.87
N LEU A 33 -5.06 -5.76 -11.77
CA LEU A 33 -4.18 -5.11 -10.81
C LEU A 33 -3.23 -6.12 -10.17
N ARG A 34 -3.72 -7.30 -9.83
CA ARG A 34 -2.90 -8.39 -9.31
C ARG A 34 -1.79 -8.79 -10.30
N GLN A 35 -2.14 -8.96 -11.56
CA GLN A 35 -1.17 -9.28 -12.60
C GLN A 35 -0.13 -8.17 -12.77
N CYS A 36 -0.55 -6.90 -12.77
CA CYS A 36 0.35 -5.75 -12.81
C CYS A 36 1.33 -5.73 -11.63
N PHE A 37 0.83 -5.99 -10.42
CA PHE A 37 1.66 -6.06 -9.24
C PHE A 37 2.73 -7.15 -9.36
N HIS A 38 2.33 -8.38 -9.67
CA HIS A 38 3.27 -9.49 -9.82
C HIS A 38 4.28 -9.26 -10.93
N ARG A 39 3.84 -8.66 -12.05
CA ARG A 39 4.73 -8.29 -13.15
C ARG A 39 5.74 -7.22 -12.73
N ALA A 40 5.30 -6.21 -12.02
CA ALA A 40 6.18 -5.16 -11.49
C ALA A 40 7.27 -5.75 -10.59
N VAL A 41 6.90 -6.61 -9.65
CA VAL A 41 7.84 -7.29 -8.77
C VAL A 41 8.84 -8.14 -9.56
N ALA A 42 8.35 -8.91 -10.53
CA ALA A 42 9.21 -9.75 -11.39
C ALA A 42 10.20 -8.91 -12.22
N LEU A 43 9.87 -7.66 -12.53
CA LEU A 43 10.74 -6.72 -13.24
C LEU A 43 11.67 -5.92 -12.31
N GLY A 44 11.66 -6.18 -11.01
CA GLY A 44 12.53 -5.53 -10.04
C GLY A 44 11.99 -4.23 -9.44
N LEU A 45 10.71 -3.92 -9.60
CA LEU A 45 10.06 -2.79 -8.93
C LEU A 45 9.64 -3.23 -7.53
N HIS A 46 10.40 -2.83 -6.53
CA HIS A 46 10.25 -3.32 -5.16
C HIS A 46 9.77 -2.26 -4.17
N PHE A 47 9.44 -1.06 -4.62
CA PHE A 47 8.89 0.01 -3.77
C PHE A 47 7.45 0.33 -4.19
N PHE A 48 6.50 0.12 -3.28
CA PHE A 48 5.09 0.42 -3.49
C PHE A 48 4.62 1.44 -2.46
N ASP A 49 3.93 2.46 -2.93
CA ASP A 49 3.40 3.55 -2.11
C ASP A 49 1.88 3.54 -2.15
N THR A 50 1.27 3.54 -0.98
CA THR A 50 -0.17 3.57 -0.78
C THR A 50 -0.55 4.59 0.29
N ALA A 51 -1.81 4.61 0.70
CA ALA A 51 -2.30 5.39 1.82
C ALA A 51 -3.57 4.75 2.41
N ASP A 52 -3.82 5.03 3.67
CA ASP A 52 -5.03 4.57 4.37
C ASP A 52 -6.32 5.14 3.79
N SER A 53 -6.22 6.30 3.13
CA SER A 53 -7.34 7.00 2.49
C SER A 53 -7.52 6.66 1.01
N TYR A 54 -6.69 5.78 0.46
CA TYR A 54 -6.83 5.38 -0.95
C TYR A 54 -7.98 4.40 -1.14
N GLY A 55 -8.88 4.78 -2.02
CA GLY A 55 -10.18 4.18 -2.21
C GLY A 55 -11.30 5.18 -1.94
N THR A 56 -12.45 5.01 -2.56
CA THR A 56 -13.58 5.94 -2.43
C THR A 56 -14.82 5.25 -1.86
N GLY A 57 -15.55 5.93 -1.00
CA GLY A 57 -16.78 5.43 -0.41
C GLY A 57 -16.59 4.08 0.28
N ARG A 58 -17.35 3.08 -0.14
CA ARG A 58 -17.27 1.70 0.38
C ARG A 58 -15.90 1.03 0.13
N PHE A 59 -15.10 1.55 -0.77
CA PHE A 59 -13.76 1.07 -1.09
C PHE A 59 -12.66 1.79 -0.32
N ASN A 60 -12.99 2.59 0.69
CA ASN A 60 -11.99 3.25 1.51
C ASN A 60 -11.01 2.23 2.11
N GLY A 61 -9.70 2.45 1.94
CA GLY A 61 -8.66 1.50 2.33
C GLY A 61 -8.45 0.33 1.36
N ARG A 62 -9.13 0.32 0.23
CA ARG A 62 -9.05 -0.77 -0.76
C ARG A 62 -7.65 -0.97 -1.32
N SER A 63 -6.91 0.11 -1.57
CA SER A 63 -5.53 0.03 -2.06
C SER A 63 -4.62 -0.77 -1.12
N GLU A 64 -4.68 -0.47 0.18
CA GLU A 64 -3.93 -1.23 1.19
C GLU A 64 -4.37 -2.70 1.26
N THR A 65 -5.66 -2.96 1.18
CA THR A 65 -6.22 -4.33 1.20
C THR A 65 -5.72 -5.15 0.02
N LEU A 66 -5.74 -4.58 -1.18
CA LEU A 66 -5.24 -5.24 -2.39
C LEU A 66 -3.73 -5.50 -2.30
N LEU A 67 -2.95 -4.51 -1.89
CA LEU A 67 -1.50 -4.68 -1.70
C LEU A 67 -1.19 -5.76 -0.67
N GLY A 68 -1.86 -5.78 0.47
CA GLY A 68 -1.68 -6.81 1.49
C GLY A 68 -1.97 -8.21 0.97
N GLN A 69 -3.04 -8.35 0.19
CA GLN A 69 -3.39 -9.61 -0.46
C GLN A 69 -2.32 -10.04 -1.46
N PHE A 70 -1.91 -9.16 -2.37
CA PHE A 70 -0.95 -9.49 -3.41
C PHE A 70 0.44 -9.80 -2.84
N CYS A 71 0.87 -9.07 -1.81
CA CYS A 71 2.13 -9.37 -1.11
C CYS A 71 2.11 -10.74 -0.46
N SER A 72 0.97 -11.17 0.08
CA SER A 72 0.83 -12.49 0.71
C SER A 72 0.96 -13.64 -0.28
N GLU A 73 0.81 -13.37 -1.57
CA GLU A 73 0.94 -14.37 -2.64
C GLU A 73 2.39 -14.56 -3.11
N LEU A 74 3.31 -13.66 -2.72
CA LEU A 74 4.70 -13.71 -3.15
C LEU A 74 5.48 -14.80 -2.42
N ALA A 75 6.52 -15.32 -3.10
CA ALA A 75 7.53 -16.12 -2.45
C ALA A 75 8.23 -15.33 -1.34
N PRO A 76 8.71 -15.98 -0.25
CA PRO A 76 9.34 -15.28 0.87
C PRO A 76 10.48 -14.34 0.48
N ALA A 77 11.32 -14.72 -0.46
CA ALA A 77 12.44 -13.90 -0.92
C ALA A 77 11.96 -12.60 -1.60
N ASP A 78 10.95 -12.70 -2.47
CA ASP A 78 10.37 -11.53 -3.15
C ASP A 78 9.69 -10.61 -2.16
N ARG A 79 8.97 -11.18 -1.18
CA ARG A 79 8.32 -10.41 -0.13
C ARG A 79 9.32 -9.63 0.71
N GLN A 80 10.46 -10.24 1.07
CA GLN A 80 11.52 -9.59 1.83
C GLN A 80 12.20 -8.46 1.07
N ALA A 81 12.23 -8.54 -0.26
CA ALA A 81 12.81 -7.51 -1.11
C ALA A 81 11.91 -6.28 -1.26
N LEU A 82 10.61 -6.39 -0.94
CA LEU A 82 9.66 -5.28 -1.06
C LEU A 82 9.81 -4.27 0.07
N THR A 83 9.61 -3.01 -0.28
CA THR A 83 9.33 -1.92 0.66
C THR A 83 7.91 -1.42 0.40
N LEU A 84 7.04 -1.57 1.39
CA LEU A 84 5.69 -1.02 1.36
C LEU A 84 5.60 0.21 2.25
N ALA A 85 5.24 1.33 1.64
CA ALA A 85 5.02 2.60 2.32
C ALA A 85 3.53 2.93 2.31
N THR A 86 3.00 3.31 3.47
CA THR A 86 1.65 3.89 3.56
C THR A 86 1.70 5.26 4.19
N LYS A 87 0.57 5.94 4.17
CA LYS A 87 0.40 7.26 4.77
C LYS A 87 -0.85 7.26 5.63
N LEU A 88 -0.75 7.93 6.77
CA LEU A 88 -1.89 8.15 7.66
C LEU A 88 -2.39 9.59 7.44
N ALA A 89 -3.64 9.71 7.03
CA ALA A 89 -4.26 11.01 6.81
C ALA A 89 -4.58 11.68 8.16
N PRO A 90 -4.18 12.95 8.37
CA PRO A 90 -4.47 13.67 9.61
C PRO A 90 -5.91 14.23 9.59
N PHE A 91 -6.89 13.36 9.51
CA PHE A 91 -8.29 13.76 9.57
C PHE A 91 -8.64 14.42 10.90
N PRO A 92 -9.54 15.41 10.93
CA PRO A 92 -9.92 16.13 12.16
C PRO A 92 -10.45 15.23 13.27
N TRP A 93 -11.04 14.09 12.93
CA TRP A 93 -11.56 13.12 13.90
C TRP A 93 -10.50 12.18 14.49
N ARG A 94 -9.27 12.21 13.96
CA ARG A 94 -8.13 11.45 14.50
C ARG A 94 -7.45 12.29 15.58
N LEU A 95 -8.03 12.25 16.79
CA LEU A 95 -7.56 13.06 17.90
C LEU A 95 -6.35 12.41 18.59
N GLY A 96 -5.23 13.14 18.58
CA GLY A 96 -4.04 12.79 19.33
C GLY A 96 -3.42 11.44 19.00
N ARG A 97 -2.56 10.98 19.91
CA ARG A 97 -1.82 9.71 19.75
C ARG A 97 -2.73 8.51 19.51
N GLN A 98 -3.84 8.42 20.22
CA GLN A 98 -4.73 7.26 20.13
C GLN A 98 -5.40 7.16 18.75
N GLY A 99 -5.80 8.29 18.16
CA GLY A 99 -6.36 8.30 16.80
C GLY A 99 -5.39 7.78 15.76
N PHE A 100 -4.13 8.19 15.83
CA PHE A 100 -3.09 7.69 14.92
C PHE A 100 -2.71 6.24 15.18
N ARG A 101 -2.70 5.81 16.44
CA ARG A 101 -2.49 4.39 16.78
C ARG A 101 -3.56 3.49 16.16
N SER A 102 -4.82 3.89 16.26
CA SER A 102 -5.93 3.15 15.67
C SER A 102 -5.83 3.12 14.16
N ALA A 103 -5.48 4.24 13.53
CA ALA A 103 -5.27 4.34 12.09
C ALA A 103 -4.10 3.43 11.63
N PHE A 104 -3.00 3.45 12.35
CA PHE A 104 -1.86 2.56 12.09
C PHE A 104 -2.25 1.08 12.18
N ALA A 105 -2.95 0.70 13.26
CA ALA A 105 -3.39 -0.68 13.46
C ALA A 105 -4.31 -1.15 12.31
N ALA A 106 -5.20 -0.28 11.84
CA ALA A 106 -6.08 -0.58 10.71
C ALA A 106 -5.29 -0.75 9.41
N SER A 107 -4.33 0.12 9.11
CA SER A 107 -3.44 -0.01 7.96
C SER A 107 -2.60 -1.28 8.02
N HIS A 108 -2.01 -1.57 9.16
CA HIS A 108 -1.23 -2.78 9.39
C HIS A 108 -2.06 -4.04 9.15
N GLN A 109 -3.32 -4.05 9.58
CA GLN A 109 -4.24 -5.15 9.35
C GLN A 109 -4.57 -5.31 7.86
N ARG A 110 -4.92 -4.22 7.16
CA ARG A 110 -5.22 -4.27 5.71
C ARG A 110 -4.02 -4.76 4.89
N LEU A 111 -2.83 -4.31 5.26
CA LEU A 111 -1.57 -4.74 4.63
C LEU A 111 -1.07 -6.11 5.11
N LYS A 112 -1.82 -6.78 5.98
CA LYS A 112 -1.48 -8.10 6.53
C LYS A 112 -0.08 -8.15 7.16
N GLY A 113 0.31 -7.08 7.82
CA GLY A 113 1.62 -6.94 8.45
C GLY A 113 2.77 -6.56 7.51
N HIS A 114 2.51 -6.43 6.20
CA HIS A 114 3.52 -6.00 5.22
C HIS A 114 3.60 -4.48 5.19
N LEU A 115 4.28 -3.90 6.15
CA LEU A 115 4.37 -2.44 6.29
C LEU A 115 5.77 -2.06 6.78
N ASP A 116 6.50 -1.34 5.93
CA ASP A 116 7.90 -0.97 6.19
C ASP A 116 8.06 0.51 6.54
N LEU A 117 7.23 1.38 5.95
CA LEU A 117 7.32 2.82 6.13
C LEU A 117 5.94 3.44 6.30
N VAL A 118 5.80 4.29 7.31
CA VAL A 118 4.58 5.06 7.56
C VAL A 118 4.90 6.55 7.49
N GLN A 119 4.10 7.28 6.77
CA GLN A 119 4.25 8.71 6.55
C GLN A 119 3.01 9.46 7.04
N LEU A 120 3.16 10.72 7.37
CA LEU A 120 2.02 11.63 7.50
C LEU A 120 1.61 12.08 6.09
N HIS A 121 0.31 11.94 5.76
CA HIS A 121 -0.15 12.15 4.38
C HIS A 121 -0.05 13.61 3.95
N TRP A 122 -0.40 14.53 4.87
CA TRP A 122 -0.24 15.98 4.72
C TRP A 122 -0.13 16.63 6.09
N SER A 123 0.30 17.87 6.15
CA SER A 123 0.39 18.66 7.39
C SER A 123 -0.83 19.56 7.59
#